data_a588edd194ec6f0a2640a825bcf874da
#
_entry.id   a588edd194ec6f0a2640a825bcf874da
#
_cell.length_a   1.000
_cell.length_b   1.000
_cell.length_c   1.000
_cell.angle_alpha   90.00
_cell.angle_beta   90.00
_cell.angle_gamma   90.00
#
_symmetry.space_group_name_H-M   'P 1'
#
loop_
_entity.id
_entity.type
_entity.pdbx_description
1 polymer ?
#
loop_
_entity_poly.entity_id
_entity_poly.type
_entity_poly.pdbx_seq_one_letter_code
_entity_poly.pdbx_strand_id
1 'polypeptide(L)'
;MTASPEPEMGAAAPRRAGTDPRGAEERPWPGLDVSGLHILVTGFGVSGYAVADQTLQRGARVTVVDAADTERAREQARILEVFGLRALLGPEHTRALPEGDAVDLVVTSPGWRPDQPLLAQAAASGVPIWSEVELARRMQPADGPAWLGVTGTNGKTTTVTMLESILQAAGLRAVACGNVGLPVIEAALDPEGFDVLAVELSSFQLHWTQHLQCESAVVLNLSEDHLDWHGSFAEYAAAKGRIYEGVRTACVYATADETTRHLVEEADVEEGARAVGIGLGSPGLSELGVVEGMLVDRAFIEDRRTRAAELGTLEDLAHLGPQGAPPHIVLDALAAAALARAHGVPQEAVRDGLRGYRAGAHRAEVVASGDGVVFVDDSKATNPDAARASLVSAERIVWIAGGLTKGADVDSLVATVSGRLAGAVLIGEDDAPFRDALARHAPALPLERPDPGHTGDAEGRAEYMRRVVRAARSLAGDGDVVLLAPAAASMDQFANYAERGDLFAAAAREIADANG
;
A
#
# COMPACT_ATOMS: atom_id res chain seq x y z
N MET A 1 -33.65 40.70 18.57
CA MET A 1 -32.72 40.34 17.49
C MET A 1 -31.37 40.16 18.15
N THR A 2 -31.11 38.98 18.60
CA THR A 2 -29.85 38.57 19.28
C THR A 2 -29.13 37.61 18.34
N ALA A 3 -28.00 38.06 17.82
CA ALA A 3 -27.12 37.27 16.97
C ALA A 3 -26.50 36.11 17.78
N SER A 4 -26.60 34.92 17.24
CA SER A 4 -25.86 33.74 17.73
C SER A 4 -24.41 33.87 17.30
N PRO A 5 -23.44 33.47 18.14
CA PRO A 5 -22.05 33.48 17.75
C PRO A 5 -21.75 32.30 16.80
N GLU A 6 -20.98 32.58 15.77
CA GLU A 6 -20.37 31.60 14.87
C GLU A 6 -19.44 30.67 15.67
N PRO A 7 -19.30 29.37 15.31
CA PRO A 7 -18.33 28.49 15.92
C PRO A 7 -16.92 28.90 15.50
N GLU A 8 -16.08 29.20 16.47
CA GLU A 8 -14.63 29.39 16.27
C GLU A 8 -14.05 28.12 15.61
N MET A 9 -13.46 28.31 14.43
CA MET A 9 -12.61 27.29 13.79
C MET A 9 -11.47 26.97 14.73
N GLY A 10 -11.41 25.70 15.15
CA GLY A 10 -10.36 25.18 15.98
C GLY A 10 -9.00 25.48 15.38
N ALA A 11 -8.16 26.16 16.15
CA ALA A 11 -6.79 26.45 15.76
C ALA A 11 -6.06 25.14 15.49
N ALA A 12 -5.45 25.04 14.30
CA ALA A 12 -4.51 23.97 13.97
C ALA A 12 -3.46 23.89 15.07
N ALA A 13 -3.19 22.68 15.56
CA ALA A 13 -2.16 22.46 16.56
C ALA A 13 -0.83 23.03 16.07
N PRO A 14 -0.06 23.73 16.93
CA PRO A 14 1.19 24.35 16.50
C PRO A 14 2.15 23.28 15.98
N ARG A 15 2.64 23.47 14.75
CA ARG A 15 3.73 22.68 14.17
C ARG A 15 4.90 22.75 15.15
N ARG A 16 5.22 21.65 15.83
CA ARG A 16 6.45 21.57 16.62
C ARG A 16 7.59 21.25 15.66
N ALA A 17 8.56 22.13 15.56
CA ALA A 17 9.85 21.86 14.94
C ALA A 17 10.41 20.56 15.52
N GLY A 18 10.86 19.62 14.65
CA GLY A 18 11.44 18.37 15.08
C GLY A 18 12.72 18.62 15.85
N THR A 19 12.65 18.47 17.16
CA THR A 19 13.83 18.54 18.01
C THR A 19 14.64 17.26 17.93
N ASP A 20 15.97 17.34 17.82
CA ASP A 20 16.88 16.24 18.11
C ASP A 20 16.50 15.65 19.48
N PRO A 21 16.36 14.32 19.62
CA PRO A 21 16.04 13.66 20.90
C PRO A 21 16.92 14.10 22.08
N ARG A 22 18.10 14.65 21.83
CA ARG A 22 19.02 15.17 22.86
C ARG A 22 18.78 16.62 23.23
N GLY A 23 17.73 17.27 22.65
CA GLY A 23 17.45 18.69 22.93
C GLY A 23 18.47 19.68 22.35
N ALA A 24 19.33 19.23 21.44
CA ALA A 24 20.25 20.12 20.73
C ALA A 24 19.51 20.78 19.54
N GLU A 25 19.92 22.00 19.21
CA GLU A 25 19.51 22.69 17.98
C GLU A 25 19.66 21.75 16.79
N GLU A 26 18.69 21.81 15.86
CA GLU A 26 18.58 20.96 14.69
C GLU A 26 19.94 20.58 14.10
N ARG A 27 20.37 19.32 14.33
CA ARG A 27 21.53 18.82 13.60
C ARG A 27 21.12 18.68 12.14
N PRO A 28 22.01 19.06 11.21
CA PRO A 28 21.70 18.95 9.81
C PRO A 28 21.39 17.49 9.46
N TRP A 29 20.26 17.27 8.91
CA TRP A 29 19.85 16.14 8.13
C TRP A 29 20.79 15.95 6.93
N PRO A 30 21.23 14.77 6.57
CA PRO A 30 21.08 13.42 7.11
C PRO A 30 22.24 12.99 8.02
N GLY A 31 22.17 11.81 8.60
CA GLY A 31 23.27 11.19 9.35
C GLY A 31 23.11 11.25 10.88
N LEU A 32 21.86 11.09 11.37
CA LEU A 32 21.60 11.01 12.80
C LEU A 32 22.42 9.88 13.45
N ASP A 33 23.29 10.23 14.40
CA ASP A 33 23.98 9.28 15.26
C ASP A 33 23.09 8.91 16.46
N VAL A 34 22.64 7.66 16.50
CA VAL A 34 21.80 7.12 17.57
C VAL A 34 22.59 6.54 18.75
N SER A 35 23.92 6.56 18.69
CA SER A 35 24.75 5.94 19.73
C SER A 35 24.49 6.57 21.10
N GLY A 36 24.26 5.72 22.12
CA GLY A 36 23.94 6.10 23.48
C GLY A 36 22.52 6.64 23.70
N LEU A 37 21.69 6.83 22.69
CA LEU A 37 20.26 7.14 22.86
C LEU A 37 19.53 5.94 23.44
N HIS A 38 18.53 6.20 24.31
CA HIS A 38 17.57 5.19 24.73
C HIS A 38 16.33 5.27 23.84
N ILE A 39 16.20 4.31 22.94
CA ILE A 39 15.09 4.21 21.98
C ILE A 39 14.07 3.20 22.50
N LEU A 40 12.83 3.64 22.65
CA LEU A 40 11.68 2.79 22.93
C LEU A 40 10.98 2.43 21.61
N VAL A 41 10.97 1.17 21.24
CA VAL A 41 10.26 0.66 20.06
C VAL A 41 8.91 0.12 20.50
N THR A 42 7.82 0.63 19.92
CA THR A 42 6.47 0.14 20.20
C THR A 42 5.97 -0.74 19.06
N GLY A 43 5.69 -2.00 19.40
CA GLY A 43 5.41 -3.08 18.45
C GLY A 43 6.66 -3.80 17.96
N PHE A 44 6.64 -5.14 18.02
CA PHE A 44 7.78 -5.99 17.68
C PHE A 44 7.49 -6.90 16.47
N GLY A 45 6.76 -6.32 15.49
CA GLY A 45 6.59 -6.90 14.17
C GLY A 45 7.82 -6.65 13.28
N VAL A 46 7.64 -6.75 11.96
CA VAL A 46 8.74 -6.61 10.97
C VAL A 46 9.48 -5.27 11.14
N SER A 47 8.75 -4.14 11.13
CA SER A 47 9.37 -2.81 11.26
C SER A 47 10.04 -2.60 12.62
N GLY A 48 9.38 -3.03 13.71
CA GLY A 48 9.95 -2.85 15.06
C GLY A 48 11.20 -3.69 15.30
N TYR A 49 11.24 -4.92 14.75
CA TYR A 49 12.45 -5.75 14.77
C TYR A 49 13.59 -5.09 14.01
N ALA A 50 13.33 -4.60 12.79
CA ALA A 50 14.33 -3.92 11.98
C ALA A 50 14.90 -2.65 12.66
N VAL A 51 14.02 -1.85 13.28
CA VAL A 51 14.44 -0.68 14.07
C VAL A 51 15.34 -1.11 15.23
N ALA A 52 14.92 -2.11 16.01
CA ALA A 52 15.71 -2.59 17.15
C ALA A 52 17.08 -3.10 16.70
N ASP A 53 17.13 -3.92 15.66
CA ASP A 53 18.38 -4.47 15.12
C ASP A 53 19.32 -3.35 14.64
N GLN A 54 18.84 -2.49 13.74
CA GLN A 54 19.64 -1.44 13.13
C GLN A 54 20.16 -0.39 14.14
N THR A 55 19.39 -0.11 15.19
CA THR A 55 19.80 0.87 16.22
C THR A 55 20.72 0.26 17.28
N LEU A 56 20.51 -1.02 17.67
CA LEU A 56 21.44 -1.76 18.54
C LEU A 56 22.83 -1.87 17.93
N GLN A 57 22.93 -2.23 16.64
CA GLN A 57 24.20 -2.33 15.92
C GLN A 57 24.95 -1.00 15.87
N ARG A 58 24.26 0.13 16.05
CA ARG A 58 24.83 1.49 16.07
C ARG A 58 24.96 2.07 17.47
N GLY A 59 24.90 1.21 18.50
CA GLY A 59 25.20 1.58 19.88
C GLY A 59 24.09 2.29 20.63
N ALA A 60 22.85 2.26 20.16
CA ALA A 60 21.69 2.69 20.94
C ALA A 60 21.36 1.69 22.05
N ARG A 61 20.76 2.17 23.15
CA ARG A 61 20.07 1.33 24.13
C ARG A 61 18.64 1.15 23.66
N VAL A 62 18.17 -0.07 23.50
CA VAL A 62 16.85 -0.34 22.92
C VAL A 62 15.98 -1.10 23.91
N THR A 63 14.80 -0.57 24.15
CA THR A 63 13.70 -1.29 24.82
C THR A 63 12.57 -1.47 23.82
N VAL A 64 12.06 -2.69 23.69
CA VAL A 64 10.89 -3.00 22.88
C VAL A 64 9.70 -3.27 23.80
N VAL A 65 8.53 -2.78 23.42
CA VAL A 65 7.25 -3.12 24.07
C VAL A 65 6.25 -3.63 23.02
N ASP A 66 5.61 -4.77 23.31
CA ASP A 66 4.54 -5.30 22.46
C ASP A 66 3.46 -5.96 23.33
N ALA A 67 2.19 -5.81 22.93
CA ALA A 67 1.09 -6.51 23.58
C ALA A 67 1.11 -8.02 23.34
N ALA A 68 1.68 -8.44 22.20
CA ALA A 68 1.74 -9.84 21.80
C ALA A 68 2.94 -10.53 22.45
N ASP A 69 2.68 -11.50 23.30
CA ASP A 69 3.69 -12.40 23.89
C ASP A 69 3.64 -13.77 23.19
N THR A 70 4.11 -13.82 21.95
CA THR A 70 4.12 -15.04 21.13
C THR A 70 5.49 -15.72 21.15
N GLU A 71 5.54 -17.03 20.84
CA GLU A 71 6.84 -17.74 20.74
C GLU A 71 7.76 -17.10 19.71
N ARG A 72 7.22 -16.64 18.57
CA ARG A 72 7.98 -15.89 17.57
C ARG A 72 8.59 -14.60 18.13
N ALA A 73 7.80 -13.81 18.86
CA ALA A 73 8.30 -12.57 19.48
C ALA A 73 9.41 -12.85 20.50
N ARG A 74 9.22 -13.89 21.32
CA ARG A 74 10.25 -14.33 22.29
C ARG A 74 11.53 -14.81 21.61
N GLU A 75 11.43 -15.54 20.51
CA GLU A 75 12.60 -16.00 19.74
C GLU A 75 13.36 -14.81 19.14
N GLN A 76 12.64 -13.88 18.51
CA GLN A 76 13.22 -12.64 17.99
C GLN A 76 13.90 -11.81 19.10
N ALA A 77 13.29 -11.71 20.28
CA ALA A 77 13.87 -11.02 21.43
C ALA A 77 15.18 -11.70 21.88
N ARG A 78 15.21 -13.03 22.04
CA ARG A 78 16.43 -13.78 22.43
C ARG A 78 17.61 -13.52 21.49
N ILE A 79 17.36 -13.35 20.19
CA ILE A 79 18.42 -13.04 19.21
C ILE A 79 19.03 -11.68 19.51
N LEU A 80 18.21 -10.66 19.76
CA LEU A 80 18.68 -9.29 19.97
C LEU A 80 19.11 -9.01 21.41
N GLU A 81 18.68 -9.79 22.40
CA GLU A 81 19.15 -9.72 23.80
C GLU A 81 20.66 -9.92 23.93
N VAL A 82 21.25 -10.72 23.03
CA VAL A 82 22.70 -10.90 22.95
C VAL A 82 23.42 -9.57 22.66
N PHE A 83 22.74 -8.65 21.99
CA PHE A 83 23.22 -7.31 21.67
C PHE A 83 22.74 -6.23 22.66
N GLY A 84 22.03 -6.61 23.72
CA GLY A 84 21.58 -5.71 24.78
C GLY A 84 20.15 -5.21 24.67
N LEU A 85 19.30 -5.85 23.83
CA LEU A 85 17.88 -5.55 23.80
C LEU A 85 17.24 -5.82 25.17
N ARG A 86 16.34 -4.92 25.60
CA ARG A 86 15.38 -5.15 26.67
C ARG A 86 14.00 -5.37 26.05
N ALA A 87 13.46 -6.58 26.09
CA ALA A 87 12.13 -6.89 25.57
C ALA A 87 11.10 -6.96 26.72
N LEU A 88 9.99 -6.25 26.56
CA LEU A 88 8.85 -6.21 27.47
C LEU A 88 7.60 -6.63 26.67
N LEU A 89 7.30 -7.93 26.69
CA LEU A 89 6.20 -8.54 25.94
C LEU A 89 5.02 -8.80 26.90
N GLY A 90 3.82 -8.42 26.46
CA GLY A 90 2.59 -8.56 27.22
C GLY A 90 1.79 -7.24 27.28
N PRO A 91 0.46 -7.31 27.36
CA PRO A 91 -0.41 -6.13 27.32
C PRO A 91 -0.21 -5.16 28.49
N GLU A 92 0.34 -5.60 29.61
CA GLU A 92 0.68 -4.78 30.76
C GLU A 92 1.79 -3.76 30.46
N HIS A 93 2.68 -4.06 29.54
CA HIS A 93 3.82 -3.21 29.18
C HIS A 93 3.48 -2.10 28.16
N THR A 94 2.26 -2.12 27.59
CA THR A 94 1.85 -1.17 26.55
C THR A 94 1.08 0.04 27.08
N ARG A 95 0.89 0.15 28.41
CA ARG A 95 0.03 1.17 29.02
C ARG A 95 0.77 2.40 29.51
N ALA A 96 2.06 2.29 29.77
CA ALA A 96 2.88 3.36 30.28
C ALA A 96 4.33 3.23 29.79
N LEU A 97 5.08 4.33 29.82
CA LEU A 97 6.51 4.30 29.59
C LEU A 97 7.19 3.36 30.59
N PRO A 98 8.19 2.55 30.16
CA PRO A 98 8.91 1.65 31.05
C PRO A 98 9.56 2.42 32.21
N GLU A 99 9.50 1.82 33.42
CA GLU A 99 10.21 2.36 34.57
C GLU A 99 11.72 2.23 34.41
N GLY A 100 12.46 3.21 34.92
CA GLY A 100 13.91 3.23 34.93
C GLY A 100 14.49 4.42 34.17
N ASP A 101 15.39 4.17 33.23
CA ASP A 101 16.08 5.20 32.45
C ASP A 101 15.11 6.00 31.57
N ALA A 102 15.37 7.30 31.45
CA ALA A 102 14.61 8.17 30.56
C ALA A 102 14.70 7.69 29.11
N VAL A 103 13.57 7.75 28.40
CA VAL A 103 13.47 7.47 26.97
C VAL A 103 13.76 8.75 26.19
N ASP A 104 14.69 8.68 25.24
CA ASP A 104 15.07 9.81 24.39
C ASP A 104 14.20 9.91 23.14
N LEU A 105 13.72 8.77 22.63
CA LEU A 105 12.94 8.65 21.41
C LEU A 105 12.01 7.45 21.48
N VAL A 106 10.77 7.61 21.04
CA VAL A 106 9.85 6.51 20.75
C VAL A 106 9.80 6.29 19.24
N VAL A 107 10.00 5.04 18.79
CA VAL A 107 9.77 4.63 17.40
C VAL A 107 8.57 3.70 17.38
N THR A 108 7.49 4.15 16.74
CA THR A 108 6.20 3.43 16.77
C THR A 108 5.94 2.66 15.50
N SER A 109 5.46 1.41 15.66
CA SER A 109 4.98 0.60 14.55
C SER A 109 3.63 1.12 14.01
N PRO A 110 3.33 0.94 12.70
CA PRO A 110 2.13 1.47 12.06
C PRO A 110 0.80 1.05 12.71
N GLY A 111 0.76 -0.12 13.35
CA GLY A 111 -0.45 -0.63 14.01
C GLY A 111 -0.83 0.07 15.33
N TRP A 112 0.06 0.86 15.90
CA TRP A 112 -0.22 1.59 17.14
C TRP A 112 -1.02 2.86 16.87
N ARG A 113 -2.14 3.00 17.57
CA ARG A 113 -3.03 4.17 17.44
C ARG A 113 -2.46 5.36 18.22
N PRO A 114 -2.68 6.60 17.74
CA PRO A 114 -2.20 7.80 18.45
C PRO A 114 -2.76 7.98 19.87
N ASP A 115 -3.94 7.43 20.14
CA ASP A 115 -4.63 7.49 21.43
C ASP A 115 -4.17 6.43 22.45
N GLN A 116 -3.19 5.60 22.11
CA GLN A 116 -2.60 4.63 23.04
C GLN A 116 -1.97 5.34 24.25
N PRO A 117 -2.27 4.89 25.49
CA PRO A 117 -1.82 5.57 26.71
C PRO A 117 -0.32 5.81 26.79
N LEU A 118 0.49 4.85 26.34
CA LEU A 118 1.96 4.98 26.32
C LEU A 118 2.41 6.12 25.39
N LEU A 119 1.86 6.19 24.17
CA LEU A 119 2.20 7.25 23.20
C LEU A 119 1.71 8.62 23.69
N ALA A 120 0.51 8.68 24.29
CA ALA A 120 -0.01 9.90 24.90
C ALA A 120 0.90 10.38 26.04
N GLN A 121 1.39 9.46 26.89
CA GLN A 121 2.33 9.78 27.96
C GLN A 121 3.69 10.29 27.42
N ALA A 122 4.23 9.64 26.38
CA ALA A 122 5.46 10.07 25.73
C ALA A 122 5.33 11.50 25.17
N ALA A 123 4.24 11.76 24.44
CA ALA A 123 3.95 13.09 23.90
C ALA A 123 3.80 14.15 25.00
N ALA A 124 3.09 13.84 26.10
CA ALA A 124 2.93 14.74 27.25
C ALA A 124 4.24 15.01 27.97
N SER A 125 5.18 14.07 27.94
CA SER A 125 6.54 14.20 28.51
C SER A 125 7.52 14.91 27.57
N GLY A 126 7.09 15.27 26.35
CA GLY A 126 7.94 15.90 25.33
C GLY A 126 8.89 14.94 24.63
N VAL A 127 8.74 13.63 24.79
CA VAL A 127 9.52 12.62 24.08
C VAL A 127 9.06 12.57 22.62
N PRO A 128 9.97 12.72 21.63
CA PRO A 128 9.63 12.61 20.22
C PRO A 128 9.06 11.21 19.90
N ILE A 129 8.07 11.17 19.00
CA ILE A 129 7.48 9.92 18.49
C ILE A 129 7.64 9.93 16.98
N TRP A 130 8.36 8.96 16.44
CA TRP A 130 8.62 8.81 15.01
C TRP A 130 8.13 7.47 14.47
N SER A 131 7.89 7.41 13.16
CA SER A 131 7.81 6.14 12.44
C SER A 131 9.20 5.56 12.21
N GLU A 132 9.28 4.30 11.85
CA GLU A 132 10.48 3.67 11.32
C GLU A 132 11.02 4.43 10.09
N VAL A 133 10.11 4.94 9.24
CA VAL A 133 10.41 5.71 8.03
C VAL A 133 11.12 7.03 8.36
N GLU A 134 10.62 7.78 9.36
CA GLU A 134 11.26 9.00 9.84
C GLU A 134 12.67 8.72 10.37
N LEU A 135 12.80 7.66 11.18
CA LEU A 135 14.10 7.27 11.73
C LEU A 135 15.07 6.86 10.61
N ALA A 136 14.64 6.04 9.67
CA ALA A 136 15.43 5.61 8.52
C ALA A 136 15.95 6.81 7.73
N ARG A 137 15.07 7.77 7.47
CA ARG A 137 15.42 8.98 6.72
C ARG A 137 16.45 9.83 7.45
N ARG A 138 16.34 9.96 8.78
CA ARG A 138 17.29 10.72 9.60
C ARG A 138 18.65 10.02 9.76
N MET A 139 18.67 8.70 9.83
CA MET A 139 19.91 7.91 9.97
C MET A 139 20.64 7.73 8.65
N GLN A 140 19.96 7.84 7.51
CA GLN A 140 20.57 7.68 6.20
C GLN A 140 21.76 8.63 6.02
N PRO A 141 22.89 8.19 5.43
CA PRO A 141 24.01 9.05 5.07
C PRO A 141 23.61 10.13 4.05
N ALA A 142 24.38 11.22 3.98
CA ALA A 142 24.11 12.32 3.04
C ALA A 142 24.16 11.91 1.57
N ASP A 143 24.99 10.94 1.24
CA ASP A 143 25.16 10.32 -0.06
C ASP A 143 24.34 9.01 -0.23
N GLY A 144 23.40 8.76 0.67
CA GLY A 144 22.51 7.59 0.61
C GLY A 144 21.51 7.67 -0.54
N PRO A 145 20.73 6.58 -0.74
CA PRO A 145 19.84 6.42 -1.90
C PRO A 145 18.81 7.55 -2.02
N ALA A 146 18.44 7.87 -3.26
CA ALA A 146 17.28 8.71 -3.54
C ALA A 146 15.97 7.94 -3.19
N TRP A 147 14.95 8.66 -2.70
CA TRP A 147 13.65 8.05 -2.38
C TRP A 147 12.58 8.51 -3.37
N LEU A 148 11.91 7.54 -3.99
CA LEU A 148 10.74 7.76 -4.84
C LEU A 148 9.52 7.21 -4.10
N GLY A 149 8.71 8.12 -3.54
CA GLY A 149 7.64 7.78 -2.61
C GLY A 149 6.32 7.46 -3.31
N VAL A 150 5.64 6.40 -2.87
CA VAL A 150 4.33 6.00 -3.38
C VAL A 150 3.35 5.78 -2.24
N THR A 151 2.22 6.48 -2.27
CA THR A 151 1.08 6.22 -1.40
C THR A 151 -0.23 6.29 -2.17
N GLY A 152 -1.33 5.97 -1.53
CA GLY A 152 -2.68 5.91 -2.10
C GLY A 152 -3.54 4.93 -1.33
N THR A 153 -4.82 4.84 -1.62
CA THR A 153 -5.66 3.79 -1.06
C THR A 153 -5.33 2.47 -1.74
N ASN A 154 -5.29 2.43 -3.07
CA ASN A 154 -5.02 1.25 -3.88
C ASN A 154 -3.85 1.48 -4.86
N GLY A 155 -3.29 0.42 -5.46
CA GLY A 155 -2.25 0.49 -6.49
C GLY A 155 -0.80 0.59 -5.98
N LYS A 156 -0.57 0.93 -4.71
CA LYS A 156 0.77 1.20 -4.14
C LYS A 156 1.82 0.14 -4.47
N THR A 157 1.54 -1.12 -4.13
CA THR A 157 2.51 -2.21 -4.32
C THR A 157 2.78 -2.48 -5.80
N THR A 158 1.75 -2.42 -6.64
CA THR A 158 1.89 -2.53 -8.09
C THR A 158 2.79 -1.44 -8.62
N THR A 159 2.56 -0.19 -8.21
CA THR A 159 3.35 0.97 -8.65
C THR A 159 4.81 0.87 -8.20
N VAL A 160 5.10 0.55 -6.92
CA VAL A 160 6.50 0.47 -6.45
C VAL A 160 7.26 -0.69 -7.08
N THR A 161 6.61 -1.83 -7.34
CA THR A 161 7.26 -2.98 -7.98
C THR A 161 7.43 -2.78 -9.49
N MET A 162 6.52 -2.05 -10.17
CA MET A 162 6.73 -1.57 -11.54
C MET A 162 7.90 -0.57 -11.60
N LEU A 163 7.94 0.37 -10.65
CA LEU A 163 9.01 1.34 -10.55
C LEU A 163 10.37 0.66 -10.32
N GLU A 164 10.45 -0.31 -9.42
CA GLU A 164 11.65 -1.14 -9.22
C GLU A 164 12.09 -1.81 -10.53
N SER A 165 11.18 -2.43 -11.28
CA SER A 165 11.46 -3.06 -12.57
C SER A 165 12.02 -2.04 -13.59
N ILE A 166 11.47 -0.84 -13.64
CA ILE A 166 11.93 0.24 -14.53
C ILE A 166 13.34 0.71 -14.13
N LEU A 167 13.57 0.93 -12.84
CA LEU A 167 14.87 1.39 -12.32
C LEU A 167 15.97 0.35 -12.56
N GLN A 168 15.66 -0.94 -12.35
CA GLN A 168 16.58 -2.04 -12.64
C GLN A 168 16.86 -2.19 -14.14
N ALA A 169 15.86 -1.98 -15.01
CA ALA A 169 16.04 -1.95 -16.46
C ALA A 169 16.95 -0.79 -16.92
N ALA A 170 17.01 0.31 -16.14
CA ALA A 170 17.95 1.40 -16.33
C ALA A 170 19.37 1.09 -15.82
N GLY A 171 19.61 -0.09 -15.25
CA GLY A 171 20.90 -0.49 -14.68
C GLY A 171 21.16 0.03 -13.27
N LEU A 172 20.16 0.61 -12.61
CA LEU A 172 20.27 1.10 -11.24
C LEU A 172 20.09 -0.05 -10.24
N ARG A 173 20.82 0.02 -9.14
CA ARG A 173 20.60 -0.84 -7.98
C ARG A 173 19.43 -0.29 -7.19
N ALA A 174 18.24 -0.81 -7.44
CA ALA A 174 16.98 -0.34 -6.87
C ALA A 174 16.20 -1.47 -6.20
N VAL A 175 15.41 -1.12 -5.17
CA VAL A 175 14.55 -2.05 -4.45
C VAL A 175 13.22 -1.38 -4.07
N ALA A 176 12.14 -2.17 -4.15
CA ALA A 176 10.84 -1.81 -3.57
C ALA A 176 10.84 -2.15 -2.06
N CYS A 177 10.55 -1.16 -1.22
CA CYS A 177 10.65 -1.28 0.24
C CYS A 177 9.55 -0.50 0.97
N GLY A 178 9.50 -0.62 2.29
CA GLY A 178 8.60 0.12 3.16
C GLY A 178 7.42 -0.70 3.66
N ASN A 179 6.20 -0.32 3.29
CA ASN A 179 4.99 -1.09 3.65
C ASN A 179 4.92 -2.46 2.95
N VAL A 180 5.82 -2.72 2.03
CA VAL A 180 6.03 -3.99 1.32
C VAL A 180 7.52 -4.28 1.23
N GLY A 181 7.89 -5.55 1.12
CA GLY A 181 9.31 -5.95 0.97
C GLY A 181 10.14 -5.68 2.22
N LEU A 182 11.32 -5.11 2.03
CA LEU A 182 12.22 -4.76 3.12
C LEU A 182 11.69 -3.56 3.93
N PRO A 183 11.89 -3.52 5.26
CA PRO A 183 11.76 -2.28 6.02
C PRO A 183 12.63 -1.16 5.43
N VAL A 184 12.11 0.08 5.44
CA VAL A 184 12.85 1.21 4.85
C VAL A 184 14.20 1.41 5.53
N ILE A 185 14.26 1.22 6.85
CA ILE A 185 15.50 1.39 7.62
C ILE A 185 16.59 0.40 7.20
N GLU A 186 16.23 -0.83 6.83
CA GLU A 186 17.18 -1.82 6.31
C GLU A 186 17.67 -1.41 4.90
N ALA A 187 16.75 -1.01 4.03
CA ALA A 187 17.09 -0.59 2.67
C ALA A 187 17.93 0.70 2.65
N ALA A 188 17.59 1.69 3.48
CA ALA A 188 18.28 2.98 3.54
C ALA A 188 19.69 2.90 4.17
N LEU A 189 19.92 1.87 5.00
CA LEU A 189 21.19 1.65 5.72
C LEU A 189 21.93 0.40 5.24
N ASP A 190 21.55 -0.15 4.08
CA ASP A 190 22.21 -1.31 3.48
C ASP A 190 23.68 -1.01 3.22
N PRO A 191 24.62 -1.85 3.75
CA PRO A 191 26.06 -1.57 3.66
C PRO A 191 26.61 -1.66 2.24
N GLU A 192 25.95 -2.37 1.35
CA GLU A 192 26.31 -2.39 -0.07
C GLU A 192 25.68 -1.21 -0.83
N GLY A 193 24.68 -0.53 -0.26
CA GLY A 193 23.97 0.63 -0.76
C GLY A 193 23.05 0.34 -1.95
N PHE A 194 22.01 1.12 -2.09
CA PHE A 194 21.17 1.23 -3.27
C PHE A 194 21.38 2.61 -3.91
N ASP A 195 21.15 2.73 -5.21
CA ASP A 195 21.15 4.03 -5.89
C ASP A 195 19.83 4.77 -5.60
N VAL A 196 18.72 4.00 -5.57
CA VAL A 196 17.37 4.54 -5.41
C VAL A 196 16.44 3.53 -4.74
N LEU A 197 15.55 4.02 -3.88
CA LEU A 197 14.50 3.25 -3.22
C LEU A 197 13.13 3.61 -3.80
N ALA A 198 12.36 2.61 -4.22
CA ALA A 198 10.95 2.73 -4.51
C ALA A 198 10.18 2.47 -3.21
N VAL A 199 9.69 3.54 -2.54
CA VAL A 199 9.22 3.46 -1.16
C VAL A 199 7.70 3.45 -1.09
N GLU A 200 7.10 2.31 -0.74
CA GLU A 200 5.67 2.23 -0.43
C GLU A 200 5.40 2.74 0.98
N LEU A 201 4.48 3.70 1.11
CA LEU A 201 4.11 4.31 2.39
C LEU A 201 2.61 4.20 2.69
N SER A 202 2.29 3.69 3.87
CA SER A 202 0.94 3.69 4.41
C SER A 202 0.59 5.04 5.06
N SER A 203 -0.71 5.33 5.20
CA SER A 203 -1.16 6.52 5.95
C SER A 203 -0.72 6.51 7.41
N PHE A 204 -0.58 5.33 8.00
CA PHE A 204 -0.11 5.16 9.38
C PHE A 204 1.37 5.55 9.53
N GLN A 205 2.23 5.12 8.61
CA GLN A 205 3.64 5.52 8.58
C GLN A 205 3.77 7.02 8.38
N LEU A 206 3.05 7.58 7.40
CA LEU A 206 3.06 8.99 7.08
C LEU A 206 2.52 9.87 8.22
N HIS A 207 1.60 9.38 9.05
CA HIS A 207 1.11 10.09 10.24
C HIS A 207 2.24 10.44 11.22
N TRP A 208 3.19 9.53 11.40
CA TRP A 208 4.33 9.68 12.32
C TRP A 208 5.62 10.13 11.63
N THR A 209 5.54 10.51 10.34
CA THR A 209 6.67 11.01 9.55
C THR A 209 6.53 12.52 9.36
N GLN A 210 7.58 13.29 9.71
CA GLN A 210 7.59 14.74 9.62
C GLN A 210 8.57 15.26 8.55
N HIS A 211 9.62 14.48 8.23
CA HIS A 211 10.71 14.90 7.34
C HIS A 211 11.01 13.78 6.35
N LEU A 212 10.19 13.65 5.32
CA LEU A 212 10.36 12.59 4.32
C LEU A 212 11.31 13.03 3.19
N GLN A 213 11.09 14.22 2.63
CA GLN A 213 11.90 14.83 1.56
C GLN A 213 12.24 13.87 0.43
N CYS A 214 11.24 13.21 -0.15
CA CYS A 214 11.42 12.38 -1.33
C CYS A 214 12.01 13.21 -2.49
N GLU A 215 12.77 12.58 -3.38
CA GLU A 215 13.12 13.20 -4.65
C GLU A 215 11.86 13.46 -5.46
N SER A 216 11.00 12.45 -5.58
CA SER A 216 9.67 12.58 -6.18
C SER A 216 8.69 11.68 -5.45
N ALA A 217 7.41 12.03 -5.48
CA ALA A 217 6.37 11.28 -4.80
C ALA A 217 5.05 11.27 -5.56
N VAL A 218 4.20 10.27 -5.29
CA VAL A 218 2.85 10.14 -5.83
C VAL A 218 1.82 9.77 -4.78
N VAL A 219 0.66 10.42 -4.83
CA VAL A 219 -0.60 9.92 -4.25
C VAL A 219 -1.45 9.40 -5.40
N LEU A 220 -1.62 8.07 -5.48
CA LEU A 220 -2.27 7.41 -6.63
C LEU A 220 -3.77 7.68 -6.71
N ASN A 221 -4.45 7.54 -5.58
CA ASN A 221 -5.89 7.70 -5.42
C ASN A 221 -6.25 7.78 -3.94
N LEU A 222 -7.43 8.36 -3.66
CA LEU A 222 -7.98 8.43 -2.31
C LEU A 222 -9.44 8.00 -2.31
N SER A 223 -9.76 7.04 -1.46
CA SER A 223 -11.12 6.65 -1.11
C SER A 223 -11.19 6.35 0.39
N GLU A 224 -12.39 6.33 0.95
CA GLU A 224 -12.58 6.10 2.38
C GLU A 224 -11.99 4.76 2.82
N ASP A 225 -11.03 4.81 3.72
CA ASP A 225 -10.39 3.64 4.33
C ASP A 225 -9.79 4.05 5.67
N HIS A 226 -9.70 3.10 6.61
CA HIS A 226 -9.08 3.32 7.92
C HIS A 226 -9.64 4.50 8.74
N LEU A 227 -10.93 4.85 8.56
CA LEU A 227 -11.56 5.96 9.27
C LEU A 227 -11.65 5.72 10.79
N ASP A 228 -11.70 4.45 11.21
CA ASP A 228 -11.62 4.03 12.60
C ASP A 228 -10.30 4.44 13.27
N TRP A 229 -9.22 4.54 12.49
CA TRP A 229 -7.90 4.94 12.97
C TRP A 229 -7.65 6.44 12.84
N HIS A 230 -8.00 7.04 11.69
CA HIS A 230 -7.74 8.45 11.39
C HIS A 230 -8.83 9.39 11.93
N GLY A 231 -10.04 8.87 12.21
CA GLY A 231 -11.19 9.65 12.68
C GLY A 231 -12.02 10.28 11.57
N SER A 232 -11.41 10.69 10.45
CA SER A 232 -12.12 11.26 9.29
C SER A 232 -11.36 11.03 7.99
N PHE A 233 -12.07 11.15 6.85
CA PHE A 233 -11.45 11.12 5.52
C PHE A 233 -10.45 12.28 5.33
N ALA A 234 -10.76 13.46 5.86
CA ALA A 234 -9.85 14.61 5.77
C ALA A 234 -8.51 14.35 6.46
N GLU A 235 -8.53 13.77 7.67
CA GLU A 235 -7.30 13.39 8.38
C GLU A 235 -6.53 12.26 7.67
N TYR A 236 -7.24 11.29 7.09
CA TYR A 236 -6.64 10.26 6.27
C TYR A 236 -5.96 10.83 5.02
N ALA A 237 -6.63 11.72 4.29
CA ALA A 237 -6.09 12.41 3.12
C ALA A 237 -4.88 13.29 3.50
N ALA A 238 -4.99 14.07 4.58
CA ALA A 238 -3.91 14.90 5.09
C ALA A 238 -2.68 14.07 5.49
N ALA A 239 -2.88 12.91 6.14
CA ALA A 239 -1.77 12.01 6.47
C ALA A 239 -1.04 11.52 5.21
N LYS A 240 -1.76 11.17 4.14
CA LYS A 240 -1.14 10.78 2.86
C LYS A 240 -0.49 11.95 2.13
N GLY A 241 -1.06 13.15 2.20
CA GLY A 241 -0.51 14.37 1.61
C GLY A 241 0.89 14.71 2.10
N ARG A 242 1.25 14.28 3.33
CA ARG A 242 2.61 14.46 3.87
C ARG A 242 3.73 13.87 3.01
N ILE A 243 3.40 12.94 2.11
CA ILE A 243 4.39 12.37 1.18
C ILE A 243 5.00 13.44 0.27
N TYR A 244 4.31 14.55 0.07
CA TYR A 244 4.78 15.66 -0.75
C TYR A 244 5.63 16.69 0.01
N GLU A 245 5.67 16.64 1.34
CA GLU A 245 6.44 17.61 2.14
C GLU A 245 7.94 17.52 1.82
N GLY A 246 8.51 18.65 1.38
CA GLY A 246 9.92 18.77 1.02
C GLY A 246 10.32 17.99 -0.25
N VAL A 247 9.39 17.63 -1.13
CA VAL A 247 9.71 16.99 -2.42
C VAL A 247 10.59 17.92 -3.26
N ARG A 248 11.63 17.34 -3.91
CA ARG A 248 12.67 18.11 -4.60
C ARG A 248 12.47 18.22 -6.11
N THR A 249 11.80 17.23 -6.75
CA THR A 249 11.73 17.16 -8.23
C THR A 249 10.29 17.14 -8.75
N ALA A 250 9.44 16.19 -8.31
CA ALA A 250 8.09 16.08 -8.84
C ALA A 250 7.08 15.54 -7.82
N CYS A 251 5.93 16.22 -7.72
CA CYS A 251 4.72 15.74 -7.06
C CYS A 251 3.77 15.21 -8.13
N VAL A 252 3.59 13.89 -8.18
CA VAL A 252 2.76 13.21 -9.18
C VAL A 252 1.35 13.00 -8.62
N TYR A 253 0.31 13.27 -9.43
CA TYR A 253 -1.09 13.14 -9.03
C TYR A 253 -1.97 12.64 -10.18
N ALA A 254 -3.10 12.01 -9.86
CA ALA A 254 -4.08 11.58 -10.85
C ALA A 254 -4.95 12.77 -11.32
N THR A 255 -4.96 13.09 -12.61
CA THR A 255 -5.68 14.25 -13.17
C THR A 255 -7.19 14.17 -13.00
N ALA A 256 -7.75 12.97 -12.89
CA ALA A 256 -9.17 12.71 -12.67
C ALA A 256 -9.60 12.73 -11.19
N ASP A 257 -8.67 12.83 -10.25
CA ASP A 257 -8.92 12.85 -8.82
C ASP A 257 -8.62 14.24 -8.23
N GLU A 258 -9.68 15.00 -7.93
CA GLU A 258 -9.56 16.36 -7.40
C GLU A 258 -8.88 16.40 -6.03
N THR A 259 -9.03 15.33 -5.21
CA THR A 259 -8.42 15.28 -3.89
C THR A 259 -6.90 15.17 -4.01
N THR A 260 -6.40 14.29 -4.89
CA THR A 260 -4.95 14.16 -5.09
C THR A 260 -4.33 15.42 -5.68
N ARG A 261 -5.05 16.11 -6.57
CA ARG A 261 -4.62 17.41 -7.12
C ARG A 261 -4.52 18.48 -6.02
N HIS A 262 -5.53 18.57 -5.17
CA HIS A 262 -5.55 19.53 -4.07
C HIS A 262 -4.39 19.32 -3.09
N LEU A 263 -4.05 18.06 -2.78
CA LEU A 263 -2.89 17.76 -1.95
C LEU A 263 -1.56 18.26 -2.53
N VAL A 264 -1.41 18.23 -3.85
CA VAL A 264 -0.22 18.77 -4.54
C VAL A 264 -0.23 20.31 -4.53
N GLU A 265 -1.39 20.95 -4.70
CA GLU A 265 -1.53 22.40 -4.69
C GLU A 265 -1.20 23.00 -3.30
N GLU A 266 -1.45 22.25 -2.22
CA GLU A 266 -1.20 22.66 -0.84
C GLU A 266 0.17 22.22 -0.30
N ALA A 267 0.92 21.43 -1.07
CA ALA A 267 2.19 20.85 -0.62
C ALA A 267 3.29 21.90 -0.42
N ASP A 268 4.00 21.81 0.71
CA ASP A 268 5.22 22.58 0.95
C ASP A 268 6.42 21.81 0.36
N VAL A 269 6.94 22.28 -0.77
CA VAL A 269 7.96 21.60 -1.57
C VAL A 269 9.21 22.44 -1.74
N GLU A 270 10.33 21.84 -2.14
CA GLU A 270 11.55 22.55 -2.48
C GLU A 270 11.38 23.39 -3.76
N GLU A 271 12.10 24.51 -3.84
CA GLU A 271 12.09 25.39 -5.01
C GLU A 271 12.52 24.63 -6.27
N GLY A 272 11.66 24.66 -7.30
CA GLY A 272 11.90 23.95 -8.56
C GLY A 272 11.16 22.63 -8.69
N ALA A 273 10.58 22.09 -7.62
CA ALA A 273 9.69 20.92 -7.71
C ALA A 273 8.44 21.25 -8.56
N ARG A 274 7.95 20.23 -9.29
CA ARG A 274 6.88 20.42 -10.27
C ARG A 274 5.70 19.50 -9.96
N ALA A 275 4.47 20.01 -10.16
CA ALA A 275 3.29 19.18 -10.26
C ALA A 275 3.27 18.44 -11.61
N VAL A 276 3.06 17.14 -11.59
CA VAL A 276 3.01 16.28 -12.77
C VAL A 276 1.74 15.42 -12.73
N GLY A 277 0.85 15.66 -13.70
CA GLY A 277 -0.40 14.91 -13.82
C GLY A 277 -0.21 13.57 -14.52
N ILE A 278 -0.99 12.55 -14.11
CA ILE A 278 -1.15 11.30 -14.85
C ILE A 278 -2.61 11.04 -15.17
N GLY A 279 -2.89 10.51 -16.37
CA GLY A 279 -4.26 10.25 -16.79
C GLY A 279 -4.38 9.29 -17.98
N LEU A 280 -5.58 8.74 -18.19
CA LEU A 280 -5.85 7.79 -19.29
C LEU A 280 -6.12 8.47 -20.64
N GLY A 281 -6.22 9.79 -20.66
CA GLY A 281 -6.43 10.58 -21.88
C GLY A 281 -5.14 11.15 -22.45
N SER A 282 -5.28 11.93 -23.52
CA SER A 282 -4.16 12.69 -24.12
C SER A 282 -3.60 13.69 -23.11
N PRO A 283 -2.29 13.64 -22.80
CA PRO A 283 -1.70 14.47 -21.76
C PRO A 283 -1.58 15.94 -22.16
N GLY A 284 -1.85 16.82 -21.22
CA GLY A 284 -1.50 18.24 -21.28
C GLY A 284 0.00 18.48 -21.09
N LEU A 285 0.38 19.75 -20.97
CA LEU A 285 1.75 20.11 -20.59
C LEU A 285 1.99 19.72 -19.11
N SER A 286 3.13 19.11 -18.83
CA SER A 286 3.49 18.56 -17.53
C SER A 286 2.61 17.37 -17.09
N GLU A 287 2.17 16.57 -18.06
CA GLU A 287 1.40 15.35 -17.79
C GLU A 287 1.98 14.15 -18.56
N LEU A 288 1.67 12.95 -18.04
CA LEU A 288 1.80 11.69 -18.74
C LEU A 288 0.39 11.15 -19.02
N GLY A 289 0.23 10.45 -20.15
CA GLY A 289 -1.09 9.94 -20.53
C GLY A 289 -1.04 8.91 -21.64
N VAL A 290 -2.19 8.68 -22.26
CA VAL A 290 -2.36 7.69 -23.34
C VAL A 290 -2.83 8.37 -24.63
N VAL A 291 -2.15 8.11 -25.74
CA VAL A 291 -2.51 8.57 -27.09
C VAL A 291 -2.46 7.41 -28.04
N GLU A 292 -3.58 7.05 -28.65
CA GLU A 292 -3.68 5.96 -29.65
C GLU A 292 -3.04 4.64 -29.16
N GLY A 293 -3.21 4.32 -27.86
CA GLY A 293 -2.66 3.11 -27.26
C GLY A 293 -1.19 3.21 -26.85
N MET A 294 -0.54 4.35 -27.03
CA MET A 294 0.82 4.62 -26.56
C MET A 294 0.80 5.35 -25.21
N LEU A 295 1.66 4.93 -24.29
CA LEU A 295 1.98 5.66 -23.05
C LEU A 295 2.96 6.78 -23.42
N VAL A 296 2.64 8.02 -23.11
CA VAL A 296 3.41 9.18 -23.54
C VAL A 296 3.71 10.15 -22.40
N ASP A 297 4.93 10.73 -22.45
CA ASP A 297 5.43 11.72 -21.50
C ASP A 297 5.49 13.11 -22.18
N ARG A 298 4.78 14.09 -21.61
CA ARG A 298 4.88 15.52 -21.92
C ARG A 298 5.32 16.36 -20.71
N ALA A 299 5.92 15.72 -19.72
CA ALA A 299 6.42 16.39 -18.52
C ALA A 299 7.95 16.55 -18.50
N PHE A 300 8.70 15.51 -18.88
CA PHE A 300 10.14 15.42 -18.64
C PHE A 300 11.00 15.52 -19.90
N ILE A 301 10.46 16.06 -20.99
CA ILE A 301 11.19 16.34 -22.23
C ILE A 301 11.33 17.85 -22.46
N GLU A 302 12.42 18.26 -23.11
CA GLU A 302 12.71 19.68 -23.38
C GLU A 302 11.64 20.31 -24.30
N ASP A 303 11.31 19.63 -25.40
CA ASP A 303 10.38 20.11 -26.42
C ASP A 303 8.90 19.77 -26.11
N ARG A 304 8.50 19.64 -24.84
CA ARG A 304 7.18 19.20 -24.40
C ARG A 304 5.98 19.98 -24.95
N ARG A 305 6.23 21.18 -25.52
CA ARG A 305 5.17 21.99 -26.17
C ARG A 305 4.77 21.43 -27.52
N THR A 306 5.68 20.77 -28.23
CA THR A 306 5.50 20.31 -29.60
C THR A 306 5.72 18.80 -29.77
N ARG A 307 6.28 18.12 -28.78
CA ARG A 307 6.62 16.70 -28.80
C ARG A 307 6.15 16.00 -27.55
N ALA A 308 6.03 14.68 -27.65
CA ALA A 308 5.88 13.74 -26.54
C ALA A 308 6.90 12.61 -26.67
N ALA A 309 7.39 12.06 -25.57
CA ALA A 309 8.21 10.87 -25.59
C ALA A 309 7.32 9.63 -25.43
N GLU A 310 7.55 8.61 -26.23
CA GLU A 310 6.92 7.30 -26.08
C GLU A 310 7.59 6.54 -24.93
N LEU A 311 6.76 6.05 -23.99
CA LEU A 311 7.20 5.26 -22.82
C LEU A 311 6.86 3.77 -22.96
N GLY A 312 6.17 3.38 -24.03
CA GLY A 312 5.65 2.05 -24.29
C GLY A 312 4.23 2.09 -24.83
N THR A 313 3.58 0.94 -24.93
CA THR A 313 2.24 0.79 -25.46
C THR A 313 1.34 0.00 -24.48
N LEU A 314 0.03 0.07 -24.67
CA LEU A 314 -0.91 -0.78 -23.91
C LEU A 314 -0.66 -2.28 -24.19
N GLU A 315 -0.12 -2.64 -25.37
CA GLU A 315 0.27 -4.03 -25.71
C GLU A 315 1.43 -4.51 -24.82
N ASP A 316 2.35 -3.62 -24.45
CA ASP A 316 3.44 -3.94 -23.53
C ASP A 316 2.96 -4.32 -22.12
N LEU A 317 1.75 -3.86 -21.74
CA LEU A 317 1.09 -4.16 -20.49
C LEU A 317 0.01 -5.26 -20.61
N ALA A 318 -0.27 -5.77 -21.81
CA ALA A 318 -1.41 -6.67 -22.07
C ALA A 318 -1.39 -7.94 -21.19
N HIS A 319 -0.21 -8.39 -20.79
CA HIS A 319 -0.02 -9.55 -19.91
C HIS A 319 -0.47 -9.32 -18.44
N LEU A 320 -0.86 -8.09 -18.08
CA LEU A 320 -1.26 -7.70 -16.71
C LEU A 320 -2.78 -7.75 -16.49
N GLY A 321 -3.51 -8.38 -17.38
CA GLY A 321 -4.93 -8.62 -17.22
C GLY A 321 -5.49 -9.60 -18.24
N PRO A 322 -6.65 -10.21 -17.97
CA PRO A 322 -7.21 -11.29 -18.80
C PRO A 322 -7.66 -10.83 -20.19
N GLN A 323 -7.94 -9.56 -20.38
CA GLN A 323 -8.35 -8.92 -21.64
C GLN A 323 -7.50 -7.67 -21.96
N GLY A 324 -6.21 -7.70 -21.56
CA GLY A 324 -5.30 -6.55 -21.58
C GLY A 324 -5.23 -5.82 -20.24
N ALA A 325 -4.32 -4.85 -20.11
CA ALA A 325 -4.15 -4.11 -18.87
C ALA A 325 -5.40 -3.29 -18.52
N PRO A 326 -6.02 -3.50 -17.35
CA PRO A 326 -7.14 -2.69 -16.92
C PRO A 326 -6.74 -1.24 -16.63
N PRO A 327 -7.68 -0.28 -16.66
CA PRO A 327 -7.38 1.16 -16.52
C PRO A 327 -6.54 1.54 -15.30
N HIS A 328 -6.77 0.91 -14.15
CA HIS A 328 -6.00 1.18 -12.93
C HIS A 328 -4.54 0.72 -13.04
N ILE A 329 -4.27 -0.40 -13.73
CA ILE A 329 -2.90 -0.87 -13.99
C ILE A 329 -2.16 0.09 -14.95
N VAL A 330 -2.88 0.66 -15.92
CA VAL A 330 -2.31 1.69 -16.81
C VAL A 330 -1.96 2.96 -16.01
N LEU A 331 -2.79 3.37 -15.06
CA LEU A 331 -2.49 4.50 -14.16
C LEU A 331 -1.30 4.20 -13.24
N ASP A 332 -1.21 2.99 -12.67
CA ASP A 332 -0.08 2.56 -11.86
C ASP A 332 1.23 2.58 -12.69
N ALA A 333 1.18 2.12 -13.95
CA ALA A 333 2.31 2.17 -14.87
C ALA A 333 2.73 3.61 -15.21
N LEU A 334 1.77 4.51 -15.45
CA LEU A 334 2.05 5.94 -15.69
C LEU A 334 2.64 6.61 -14.44
N ALA A 335 2.18 6.24 -13.23
CA ALA A 335 2.75 6.74 -11.98
C ALA A 335 4.21 6.28 -11.79
N ALA A 336 4.48 4.99 -11.98
CA ALA A 336 5.82 4.43 -11.93
C ALA A 336 6.74 5.08 -12.98
N ALA A 337 6.26 5.24 -14.21
CA ALA A 337 6.97 5.92 -15.28
C ALA A 337 7.25 7.40 -14.94
N ALA A 338 6.29 8.13 -14.36
CA ALA A 338 6.48 9.53 -13.97
C ALA A 338 7.57 9.69 -12.91
N LEU A 339 7.57 8.83 -11.88
CA LEU A 339 8.62 8.83 -10.85
C LEU A 339 10.00 8.48 -11.43
N ALA A 340 10.07 7.45 -12.28
CA ALA A 340 11.32 7.07 -12.95
C ALA A 340 11.84 8.18 -13.88
N ARG A 341 10.97 8.81 -14.65
CA ARG A 341 11.31 9.95 -15.52
C ARG A 341 11.78 11.16 -14.72
N ALA A 342 11.16 11.41 -13.56
CA ALA A 342 11.60 12.47 -12.65
C ALA A 342 13.01 12.22 -12.11
N HIS A 343 13.39 10.97 -11.88
CA HIS A 343 14.73 10.54 -11.49
C HIS A 343 15.75 10.57 -12.67
N GLY A 344 15.29 10.83 -13.89
CA GLY A 344 16.15 10.90 -15.07
C GLY A 344 16.30 9.60 -15.87
N VAL A 345 15.50 8.57 -15.55
CA VAL A 345 15.50 7.30 -16.31
C VAL A 345 15.10 7.55 -17.77
N PRO A 346 15.86 7.03 -18.77
CA PRO A 346 15.53 7.20 -20.18
C PRO A 346 14.25 6.43 -20.56
N GLN A 347 13.56 6.92 -21.59
CA GLN A 347 12.27 6.36 -22.04
C GLN A 347 12.35 4.88 -22.44
N GLU A 348 13.46 4.46 -23.01
CA GLU A 348 13.68 3.06 -23.41
C GLU A 348 13.70 2.13 -22.20
N ALA A 349 14.34 2.53 -21.11
CA ALA A 349 14.37 1.75 -19.86
C ALA A 349 13.00 1.70 -19.20
N VAL A 350 12.19 2.78 -19.29
CA VAL A 350 10.80 2.74 -18.83
C VAL A 350 10.01 1.67 -19.57
N ARG A 351 10.08 1.67 -20.90
CA ARG A 351 9.41 0.65 -21.73
C ARG A 351 9.88 -0.76 -21.39
N ASP A 352 11.20 -0.96 -21.33
CA ASP A 352 11.78 -2.29 -21.10
C ASP A 352 11.44 -2.82 -19.71
N GLY A 353 11.42 -1.94 -18.69
CA GLY A 353 10.99 -2.27 -17.33
C GLY A 353 9.51 -2.63 -17.25
N LEU A 354 8.63 -1.91 -17.93
CA LEU A 354 7.19 -2.21 -17.99
C LEU A 354 6.93 -3.56 -18.70
N ARG A 355 7.61 -3.86 -19.80
CA ARG A 355 7.54 -5.17 -20.50
C ARG A 355 8.04 -6.32 -19.63
N GLY A 356 9.10 -6.08 -18.88
CA GLY A 356 9.71 -7.06 -17.99
C GLY A 356 8.93 -7.30 -16.70
N TYR A 357 8.09 -6.37 -16.30
CA TYR A 357 7.34 -6.45 -15.04
C TYR A 357 6.41 -7.67 -14.99
N ARG A 358 6.32 -8.30 -13.83
CA ARG A 358 5.34 -9.35 -13.53
C ARG A 358 4.65 -8.99 -12.22
N ALA A 359 3.32 -9.02 -12.24
CA ALA A 359 2.53 -8.78 -11.03
C ALA A 359 2.90 -9.79 -9.95
N GLY A 360 2.93 -9.33 -8.71
CA GLY A 360 3.03 -10.24 -7.57
C GLY A 360 1.81 -11.14 -7.45
N ALA A 361 1.95 -12.25 -6.73
CA ALA A 361 0.86 -13.19 -6.50
C ALA A 361 -0.41 -12.51 -5.96
N HIS A 362 -1.57 -13.03 -6.32
CA HIS A 362 -2.90 -12.59 -5.87
C HIS A 362 -3.29 -11.15 -6.28
N ARG A 363 -2.76 -10.65 -7.39
CA ARG A 363 -3.05 -9.31 -7.94
C ARG A 363 -3.52 -9.41 -9.38
N ALA A 364 -4.79 -9.74 -9.58
CA ALA A 364 -5.41 -9.98 -10.87
C ALA A 364 -4.61 -11.01 -11.72
N GLU A 365 -3.98 -11.97 -11.06
CA GLU A 365 -3.14 -13.02 -11.66
C GLU A 365 -4.01 -14.04 -12.39
N VAL A 366 -3.73 -14.29 -13.67
CA VAL A 366 -4.34 -15.42 -14.38
C VAL A 366 -3.68 -16.70 -13.89
N VAL A 367 -4.41 -17.48 -13.08
CA VAL A 367 -3.87 -18.68 -12.42
C VAL A 367 -4.16 -19.97 -13.17
N ALA A 368 -5.21 -20.00 -13.98
CA ALA A 368 -5.57 -21.13 -14.85
C ALA A 368 -6.45 -20.68 -16.01
N SER A 369 -6.51 -21.47 -17.07
CA SER A 369 -7.50 -21.35 -18.15
C SER A 369 -7.85 -22.74 -18.68
N GLY A 370 -9.14 -22.97 -18.98
CA GLY A 370 -9.62 -24.24 -19.51
C GLY A 370 -11.06 -24.11 -19.97
N ASP A 371 -11.47 -24.85 -21.03
CA ASP A 371 -12.82 -24.87 -21.59
C ASP A 371 -13.41 -23.47 -21.83
N GLY A 372 -12.61 -22.52 -22.37
CA GLY A 372 -13.05 -21.17 -22.67
C GLY A 372 -13.23 -20.26 -21.43
N VAL A 373 -12.88 -20.72 -20.23
CA VAL A 373 -12.98 -19.95 -18.98
C VAL A 373 -11.58 -19.61 -18.47
N VAL A 374 -11.38 -18.36 -18.05
CA VAL A 374 -10.15 -17.88 -17.43
C VAL A 374 -10.39 -17.70 -15.94
N PHE A 375 -9.45 -18.18 -15.10
CA PHE A 375 -9.49 -18.03 -13.65
C PHE A 375 -8.47 -16.97 -13.22
N VAL A 376 -8.96 -15.94 -12.52
CA VAL A 376 -8.17 -14.79 -12.09
C VAL A 376 -8.20 -14.67 -10.58
N ASP A 377 -7.01 -14.66 -9.98
CA ASP A 377 -6.80 -14.47 -8.55
C ASP A 377 -6.44 -13.00 -8.24
N ASP A 378 -7.38 -12.31 -7.63
CA ASP A 378 -7.18 -11.00 -7.01
C ASP A 378 -7.61 -11.03 -5.55
N SER A 379 -7.17 -12.05 -4.82
CA SER A 379 -7.45 -12.22 -3.38
C SER A 379 -6.99 -11.02 -2.55
N LYS A 380 -6.06 -10.20 -3.07
CA LYS A 380 -5.60 -8.96 -2.45
C LYS A 380 -6.63 -7.83 -2.52
N ALA A 381 -7.65 -7.90 -3.36
CA ALA A 381 -8.76 -6.95 -3.41
C ALA A 381 -9.67 -7.08 -2.17
N THR A 382 -9.19 -6.60 -1.03
CA THR A 382 -9.83 -6.76 0.29
C THR A 382 -10.76 -5.61 0.67
N ASN A 383 -11.05 -4.71 -0.24
CA ASN A 383 -12.04 -3.64 -0.09
C ASN A 383 -12.84 -3.43 -1.38
N PRO A 384 -14.01 -2.75 -1.32
CA PRO A 384 -14.89 -2.55 -2.47
C PRO A 384 -14.22 -1.84 -3.65
N ASP A 385 -13.37 -0.84 -3.43
CA ASP A 385 -12.73 -0.09 -4.50
C ASP A 385 -11.70 -0.94 -5.26
N ALA A 386 -10.89 -1.72 -4.53
CA ALA A 386 -9.96 -2.66 -5.16
C ALA A 386 -10.73 -3.71 -5.98
N ALA A 387 -11.79 -4.30 -5.43
CA ALA A 387 -12.60 -5.28 -6.15
C ALA A 387 -13.29 -4.66 -7.38
N ARG A 388 -13.79 -3.42 -7.29
CA ARG A 388 -14.37 -2.69 -8.43
C ARG A 388 -13.35 -2.56 -9.57
N ALA A 389 -12.10 -2.22 -9.25
CA ALA A 389 -11.03 -2.10 -10.25
C ALA A 389 -10.84 -3.41 -11.03
N SER A 390 -10.90 -4.56 -10.37
CA SER A 390 -10.79 -5.86 -11.01
C SER A 390 -12.08 -6.30 -11.71
N LEU A 391 -13.24 -5.99 -11.15
CA LEU A 391 -14.55 -6.32 -11.73
C LEU A 391 -14.85 -5.56 -13.03
N VAL A 392 -14.18 -4.46 -13.31
CA VAL A 392 -14.31 -3.76 -14.60
C VAL A 392 -13.31 -4.22 -15.66
N SER A 393 -12.40 -5.15 -15.31
CA SER A 393 -11.33 -5.63 -16.20
C SER A 393 -11.79 -6.64 -17.27
N ALA A 394 -13.01 -7.19 -17.16
CA ALA A 394 -13.59 -8.11 -18.12
C ALA A 394 -15.07 -7.78 -18.38
N GLU A 395 -15.59 -8.23 -19.53
CA GLU A 395 -16.98 -7.95 -19.93
C GLU A 395 -17.99 -8.82 -19.17
N ARG A 396 -17.63 -10.09 -18.92
CA ARG A 396 -18.49 -11.06 -18.24
C ARG A 396 -17.73 -11.83 -17.18
N ILE A 397 -18.24 -11.78 -15.94
CA ILE A 397 -17.54 -12.26 -14.76
C ILE A 397 -18.46 -13.14 -13.91
N VAL A 398 -17.96 -14.31 -13.50
CA VAL A 398 -18.46 -15.03 -12.33
C VAL A 398 -17.63 -14.59 -11.14
N TRP A 399 -18.26 -13.86 -10.22
CA TRP A 399 -17.59 -13.18 -9.11
C TRP A 399 -17.59 -14.03 -7.84
N ILE A 400 -16.41 -14.29 -7.27
CA ILE A 400 -16.26 -14.87 -5.94
C ILE A 400 -16.03 -13.71 -4.94
N ALA A 401 -17.01 -13.49 -4.04
CA ALA A 401 -17.07 -12.34 -3.16
C ALA A 401 -17.34 -12.73 -1.70
N GLY A 402 -16.87 -11.93 -0.75
CA GLY A 402 -17.21 -12.08 0.66
C GLY A 402 -16.03 -12.21 1.61
N GLY A 403 -16.33 -12.18 2.90
CA GLY A 403 -15.43 -12.09 4.04
C GLY A 403 -15.79 -10.92 4.95
N LEU A 404 -14.84 -10.45 5.77
CA LEU A 404 -15.04 -9.33 6.70
C LEU A 404 -15.07 -7.99 5.96
N THR A 405 -16.24 -7.37 5.82
CA THR A 405 -16.41 -6.07 5.14
C THR A 405 -15.93 -4.89 5.97
N LYS A 406 -15.84 -5.02 7.30
CA LYS A 406 -15.45 -3.95 8.25
C LYS A 406 -16.29 -2.67 8.09
N GLY A 407 -17.57 -2.82 7.71
CA GLY A 407 -18.49 -1.71 7.50
C GLY A 407 -18.37 -1.00 6.16
N ALA A 408 -17.59 -1.53 5.21
CA ALA A 408 -17.46 -0.94 3.87
C ALA A 408 -18.77 -1.04 3.06
N ASP A 409 -19.01 -0.06 2.18
CA ASP A 409 -20.21 0.02 1.33
C ASP A 409 -20.09 -0.95 0.14
N VAL A 410 -20.70 -2.13 0.29
CA VAL A 410 -20.82 -3.14 -0.76
C VAL A 410 -21.96 -2.82 -1.73
N ASP A 411 -22.97 -2.09 -1.31
CA ASP A 411 -24.16 -1.79 -2.11
C ASP A 411 -23.81 -0.97 -3.36
N SER A 412 -23.04 0.09 -3.18
CA SER A 412 -22.53 0.93 -4.26
C SER A 412 -21.65 0.16 -5.26
N LEU A 413 -20.80 -0.76 -4.76
CA LEU A 413 -19.99 -1.64 -5.61
C LEU A 413 -20.89 -2.49 -6.51
N VAL A 414 -21.85 -3.22 -5.92
CA VAL A 414 -22.73 -4.11 -6.68
C VAL A 414 -23.59 -3.34 -7.69
N ALA A 415 -24.11 -2.17 -7.30
CA ALA A 415 -24.86 -1.31 -8.22
C ALA A 415 -24.04 -0.96 -9.47
N THR A 416 -22.75 -0.70 -9.31
CA THR A 416 -21.85 -0.30 -10.40
C THR A 416 -21.50 -1.47 -11.33
N VAL A 417 -21.31 -2.69 -10.79
CA VAL A 417 -20.76 -3.83 -11.57
C VAL A 417 -21.81 -4.85 -12.01
N SER A 418 -23.06 -4.73 -11.53
CA SER A 418 -24.12 -5.71 -11.76
C SER A 418 -24.31 -6.12 -13.22
N GLY A 419 -24.18 -5.17 -14.16
CA GLY A 419 -24.31 -5.43 -15.61
C GLY A 419 -23.21 -6.30 -16.22
N ARG A 420 -22.11 -6.56 -15.51
CA ARG A 420 -20.98 -7.41 -15.94
C ARG A 420 -21.02 -8.81 -15.33
N LEU A 421 -21.89 -9.02 -14.34
CA LEU A 421 -21.93 -10.30 -13.63
C LEU A 421 -22.70 -11.34 -14.42
N ALA A 422 -22.07 -12.49 -14.67
CA ALA A 422 -22.68 -13.70 -15.21
C ALA A 422 -23.19 -14.62 -14.09
N GLY A 423 -22.58 -14.53 -12.90
CA GLY A 423 -22.95 -15.25 -11.69
C GLY A 423 -22.16 -14.75 -10.50
N ALA A 424 -22.54 -15.16 -9.30
CA ALA A 424 -21.77 -14.88 -8.08
C ALA A 424 -21.70 -16.10 -7.17
N VAL A 425 -20.57 -16.22 -6.47
CA VAL A 425 -20.35 -17.21 -5.40
C VAL A 425 -19.96 -16.47 -4.15
N LEU A 426 -20.74 -16.61 -3.08
CA LEU A 426 -20.47 -15.93 -1.82
C LEU A 426 -19.70 -16.83 -0.85
N ILE A 427 -18.67 -16.23 -0.25
CA ILE A 427 -17.83 -16.78 0.81
C ILE A 427 -17.93 -15.87 2.04
N GLY A 428 -17.32 -16.29 3.15
CA GLY A 428 -17.36 -15.53 4.40
C GLY A 428 -18.36 -16.09 5.41
N GLU A 429 -18.16 -15.80 6.69
CA GLU A 429 -19.10 -16.19 7.76
C GLU A 429 -20.39 -15.38 7.69
N ASP A 430 -20.29 -14.09 7.35
CA ASP A 430 -21.44 -13.21 7.10
C ASP A 430 -21.46 -12.70 5.66
N ASP A 431 -22.30 -13.31 4.86
CA ASP A 431 -22.52 -12.94 3.45
C ASP A 431 -23.69 -11.95 3.23
N ALA A 432 -24.40 -11.56 4.30
CA ALA A 432 -25.59 -10.73 4.20
C ALA A 432 -25.37 -9.41 3.43
N PRO A 433 -24.29 -8.65 3.62
CA PRO A 433 -24.05 -7.42 2.88
C PRO A 433 -24.04 -7.63 1.36
N PHE A 434 -23.35 -8.68 0.90
CA PHE A 434 -23.26 -9.03 -0.54
C PHE A 434 -24.56 -9.57 -1.08
N ARG A 435 -25.18 -10.50 -0.37
CA ARG A 435 -26.47 -11.11 -0.76
C ARG A 435 -27.56 -10.06 -0.91
N ASP A 436 -27.68 -9.16 0.06
CA ASP A 436 -28.74 -8.15 0.08
C ASP A 436 -28.51 -7.08 -1.01
N ALA A 437 -27.25 -6.72 -1.30
CA ALA A 437 -26.90 -5.86 -2.42
C ALA A 437 -27.18 -6.53 -3.79
N LEU A 438 -26.79 -7.79 -3.97
CA LEU A 438 -27.08 -8.54 -5.19
C LEU A 438 -28.58 -8.70 -5.40
N ALA A 439 -29.36 -8.97 -4.36
CA ALA A 439 -30.82 -9.06 -4.46
C ALA A 439 -31.48 -7.76 -4.91
N ARG A 440 -30.90 -6.59 -4.55
CA ARG A 440 -31.38 -5.27 -4.99
C ARG A 440 -30.99 -4.94 -6.43
N HIS A 441 -29.74 -5.15 -6.78
CA HIS A 441 -29.16 -4.63 -8.04
C HIS A 441 -29.07 -5.66 -9.16
N ALA A 442 -29.12 -6.95 -8.82
CA ALA A 442 -29.02 -8.06 -9.77
C ALA A 442 -29.93 -9.25 -9.35
N PRO A 443 -31.26 -9.06 -9.17
CA PRO A 443 -32.17 -10.07 -8.58
C PRO A 443 -32.30 -11.36 -9.40
N ALA A 444 -31.93 -11.35 -10.68
CA ALA A 444 -31.95 -12.52 -11.55
C ALA A 444 -30.59 -13.22 -11.72
N LEU A 445 -29.56 -12.71 -11.03
CA LEU A 445 -28.20 -13.26 -11.12
C LEU A 445 -28.15 -14.65 -10.47
N PRO A 446 -27.61 -15.69 -11.18
CA PRO A 446 -27.30 -16.95 -10.54
C PRO A 446 -26.35 -16.76 -9.36
N LEU A 447 -26.73 -17.26 -8.18
CA LEU A 447 -26.02 -17.07 -6.93
C LEU A 447 -25.84 -18.43 -6.24
N GLU A 448 -24.58 -18.76 -5.94
CA GLU A 448 -24.21 -19.96 -5.19
C GLU A 448 -23.60 -19.58 -3.82
N ARG A 449 -23.85 -20.44 -2.84
CA ARG A 449 -23.35 -20.29 -1.46
C ARG A 449 -22.89 -21.66 -0.97
N PRO A 450 -21.66 -22.09 -1.34
CA PRO A 450 -21.16 -23.40 -0.93
C PRO A 450 -21.08 -23.51 0.59
N ASP A 451 -21.52 -24.66 1.12
CA ASP A 451 -21.38 -24.95 2.54
C ASP A 451 -19.90 -24.92 2.93
N PRO A 452 -19.48 -24.07 3.89
CA PRO A 452 -18.09 -24.01 4.33
C PRO A 452 -17.61 -25.33 4.96
N GLY A 453 -18.50 -26.10 5.59
CA GLY A 453 -18.13 -27.32 6.28
C GLY A 453 -17.14 -27.03 7.39
N HIS A 454 -16.10 -27.86 7.52
CA HIS A 454 -15.03 -27.66 8.48
C HIS A 454 -13.89 -26.81 7.88
N THR A 455 -13.69 -25.60 8.39
CA THR A 455 -12.62 -24.66 7.97
C THR A 455 -11.55 -24.42 9.06
N GLY A 456 -11.60 -25.18 10.16
CA GLY A 456 -10.69 -25.00 11.29
C GLY A 456 -9.24 -25.41 11.04
N ASP A 457 -8.99 -26.20 10.00
CA ASP A 457 -7.64 -26.62 9.59
C ASP A 457 -7.38 -26.35 8.09
N ALA A 458 -6.15 -26.52 7.67
CA ALA A 458 -5.71 -26.24 6.30
C ALA A 458 -6.41 -27.15 5.26
N GLU A 459 -6.65 -28.41 5.58
CA GLU A 459 -7.29 -29.37 4.67
C GLU A 459 -8.78 -29.02 4.44
N GLY A 460 -9.47 -28.67 5.52
CA GLY A 460 -10.87 -28.24 5.46
C GLY A 460 -11.05 -26.96 4.66
N ARG A 461 -10.13 -25.97 4.82
CA ARG A 461 -10.12 -24.73 4.03
C ARG A 461 -9.84 -25.01 2.54
N ALA A 462 -8.93 -25.92 2.25
CA ALA A 462 -8.65 -26.33 0.87
C ALA A 462 -9.87 -27.00 0.20
N GLU A 463 -10.55 -27.90 0.90
CA GLU A 463 -11.74 -28.55 0.39
C GLU A 463 -12.92 -27.58 0.23
N TYR A 464 -13.05 -26.60 1.14
CA TYR A 464 -14.02 -25.52 0.99
C TYR A 464 -13.75 -24.71 -0.29
N MET A 465 -12.50 -24.28 -0.52
CA MET A 465 -12.16 -23.51 -1.73
C MET A 465 -12.37 -24.33 -3.02
N ARG A 466 -12.12 -25.64 -3.03
CA ARG A 466 -12.46 -26.49 -4.17
C ARG A 466 -13.97 -26.47 -4.48
N ARG A 467 -14.84 -26.49 -3.44
CA ARG A 467 -16.30 -26.36 -3.63
C ARG A 467 -16.67 -25.00 -4.19
N VAL A 468 -16.05 -23.93 -3.71
CA VAL A 468 -16.24 -22.55 -4.18
C VAL A 468 -15.89 -22.45 -5.67
N VAL A 469 -14.72 -22.95 -6.07
CA VAL A 469 -14.25 -22.85 -7.46
C VAL A 469 -15.10 -23.73 -8.40
N ARG A 470 -15.54 -24.94 -7.96
CA ARG A 470 -16.48 -25.77 -8.73
C ARG A 470 -17.81 -25.07 -8.94
N ALA A 471 -18.37 -24.44 -7.90
CA ALA A 471 -19.60 -23.66 -8.02
C ALA A 471 -19.43 -22.50 -9.02
N ALA A 472 -18.34 -21.74 -8.91
CA ALA A 472 -18.04 -20.66 -9.85
C ALA A 472 -17.87 -21.16 -11.29
N ARG A 473 -17.14 -22.28 -11.50
CA ARG A 473 -17.00 -22.89 -12.84
C ARG A 473 -18.35 -23.33 -13.43
N SER A 474 -19.26 -23.84 -12.59
CA SER A 474 -20.58 -24.27 -13.07
C SER A 474 -21.48 -23.12 -13.52
N LEU A 475 -21.23 -21.91 -13.06
CA LEU A 475 -21.94 -20.70 -13.47
C LEU A 475 -21.32 -20.04 -14.72
N ALA A 476 -20.05 -20.36 -15.04
CA ALA A 476 -19.31 -19.73 -16.13
C ALA A 476 -19.59 -20.38 -17.46
N GLY A 477 -19.83 -19.55 -18.50
CA GLY A 477 -19.89 -19.91 -19.88
C GLY A 477 -18.58 -19.68 -20.63
N ASP A 478 -18.58 -20.04 -21.93
CA ASP A 478 -17.43 -19.77 -22.81
C ASP A 478 -17.15 -18.27 -22.93
N GLY A 479 -15.88 -17.86 -22.73
CA GLY A 479 -15.44 -16.48 -22.73
C GLY A 479 -15.60 -15.76 -21.38
N ASP A 480 -16.20 -16.39 -20.36
CA ASP A 480 -16.37 -15.79 -19.03
C ASP A 480 -15.06 -15.86 -18.21
N VAL A 481 -14.92 -14.92 -17.29
CA VAL A 481 -13.83 -14.88 -16.30
C VAL A 481 -14.37 -15.27 -14.92
N VAL A 482 -13.80 -16.30 -14.30
CA VAL A 482 -14.00 -16.60 -12.87
C VAL A 482 -13.00 -15.77 -12.08
N LEU A 483 -13.48 -14.78 -11.35
CA LEU A 483 -12.66 -13.79 -10.64
C LEU A 483 -12.85 -13.91 -9.13
N LEU A 484 -11.77 -14.21 -8.41
CA LEU A 484 -11.67 -14.05 -6.97
C LEU A 484 -11.25 -12.60 -6.67
N ALA A 485 -12.21 -11.71 -6.44
CA ALA A 485 -11.98 -10.32 -5.98
C ALA A 485 -12.93 -10.04 -4.81
N PRO A 486 -12.57 -10.46 -3.60
CA PRO A 486 -13.53 -10.68 -2.51
C PRO A 486 -14.21 -9.42 -1.97
N ALA A 487 -13.67 -8.22 -2.20
CA ALA A 487 -14.12 -6.94 -1.65
C ALA A 487 -14.14 -6.90 -0.11
N ALA A 488 -13.53 -7.90 0.55
CA ALA A 488 -13.53 -8.07 1.99
C ALA A 488 -12.27 -8.78 2.49
N ALA A 489 -11.91 -8.56 3.75
CA ALA A 489 -10.79 -9.25 4.38
C ALA A 489 -11.11 -10.73 4.61
N SER A 490 -10.07 -11.58 4.71
CA SER A 490 -10.18 -13.05 4.67
C SER A 490 -10.18 -13.73 6.05
N MET A 491 -9.89 -12.99 7.12
CA MET A 491 -9.51 -13.59 8.42
C MET A 491 -10.67 -14.22 9.20
N ASP A 492 -11.86 -14.25 8.65
CA ASP A 492 -13.00 -15.03 9.17
C ASP A 492 -12.93 -16.51 8.81
N GLN A 493 -12.42 -16.84 7.61
CA GLN A 493 -12.37 -18.22 7.11
C GLN A 493 -10.97 -18.69 6.71
N PHE A 494 -10.01 -17.78 6.52
CA PHE A 494 -8.64 -18.06 6.08
C PHE A 494 -7.63 -17.32 6.97
N ALA A 495 -6.40 -17.82 7.07
CA ALA A 495 -5.37 -17.19 7.88
C ALA A 495 -5.03 -15.76 7.37
N ASN A 496 -5.05 -15.56 6.06
CA ASN A 496 -4.82 -14.27 5.40
C ASN A 496 -5.26 -14.33 3.93
N TYR A 497 -5.14 -13.21 3.22
CA TYR A 497 -5.49 -13.14 1.80
C TYR A 497 -4.60 -14.01 0.90
N ALA A 498 -3.36 -14.24 1.27
CA ALA A 498 -2.44 -15.08 0.47
C ALA A 498 -2.87 -16.55 0.53
N GLU A 499 -3.17 -17.10 1.71
CA GLU A 499 -3.73 -18.45 1.81
C GLU A 499 -5.02 -18.59 1.00
N ARG A 500 -5.94 -17.60 1.06
CA ARG A 500 -7.16 -17.62 0.26
C ARG A 500 -6.89 -17.69 -1.24
N GLY A 501 -5.92 -16.92 -1.72
CA GLY A 501 -5.50 -16.89 -3.12
C GLY A 501 -4.76 -18.17 -3.53
N ASP A 502 -3.82 -18.66 -2.72
CA ASP A 502 -3.11 -19.92 -2.98
C ASP A 502 -4.07 -21.10 -3.14
N LEU A 503 -5.06 -21.21 -2.26
CA LEU A 503 -6.07 -22.25 -2.31
C LEU A 503 -6.98 -22.11 -3.53
N PHE A 504 -7.34 -20.88 -3.92
CA PHE A 504 -8.08 -20.62 -5.15
C PHE A 504 -7.26 -21.03 -6.38
N ALA A 505 -6.01 -20.61 -6.47
CA ALA A 505 -5.14 -20.94 -7.60
C ALA A 505 -4.93 -22.46 -7.75
N ALA A 506 -4.74 -23.16 -6.63
CA ALA A 506 -4.62 -24.62 -6.62
C ALA A 506 -5.91 -25.31 -7.13
N ALA A 507 -7.08 -24.89 -6.61
CA ALA A 507 -8.37 -25.44 -7.02
C ALA A 507 -8.72 -25.12 -8.50
N ALA A 508 -8.35 -23.92 -8.98
CA ALA A 508 -8.56 -23.51 -10.36
C ALA A 508 -7.74 -24.37 -11.35
N ARG A 509 -6.46 -24.61 -11.04
CA ARG A 509 -5.59 -25.49 -11.85
C ARG A 509 -6.12 -26.92 -11.90
N GLU A 510 -6.50 -27.49 -10.74
CA GLU A 510 -7.07 -28.83 -10.64
C GLU A 510 -8.34 -29.00 -11.54
N ILE A 511 -9.21 -27.98 -11.57
CA ILE A 511 -10.44 -27.99 -12.37
C ILE A 511 -10.15 -27.78 -13.86
N ALA A 512 -9.23 -26.90 -14.22
CA ALA A 512 -8.83 -26.68 -15.61
C ALA A 512 -8.19 -27.93 -16.21
N ASP A 513 -7.30 -28.60 -15.46
CA ASP A 513 -6.61 -29.83 -15.91
C ASP A 513 -7.56 -31.04 -16.02
N ALA A 514 -8.62 -31.13 -15.21
CA ALA A 514 -9.58 -32.24 -15.23
C ALA A 514 -10.52 -32.21 -16.46
N ASN A 515 -10.62 -31.07 -17.14
CA ASN A 515 -11.55 -30.83 -18.26
C ASN A 515 -10.79 -30.62 -19.59
N GLY A 516 -9.47 -30.64 -19.62
CA GLY A 516 -8.61 -30.57 -20.82
C GLY A 516 -8.06 -31.96 -21.17
#